data_3fb74033443ce9f37d09a33da5a90792
#
_entry.id   3fb74033443ce9f37d09a33da5a90792
#
_cell.length_a   1.000
_cell.length_b   1.000
_cell.length_c   1.000
_cell.angle_alpha   90.00
_cell.angle_beta   90.00
_cell.angle_gamma   90.00
#
_symmetry.space_group_name_H-M   'P 1'
#
loop_
_entity.id
_entity.type
_entity.pdbx_description
1 polymer ?
#
loop_
_entity_poly.entity_id
_entity_poly.type
_entity_poly.pdbx_seq_one_letter_code
_entity_poly.pdbx_strand_id
1 'polypeptide(L)'
;KEPYLIQIGDSVRIEAGVRLVTHDLSAWTIQQMGGMGNAEVYGPISIGDNTFIGAGSVIMPGISIGRDCVVLENSVVMENLPNGTVAAGVPARQVDNIEAFARKCWGKCTTDIHKLSPKQKRRTLMREFNLDI
;
A
#
# COMPACT_ATOMS: atom_id res chain seq x y z
N LYS A 1 -15.67 -8.29 1.08
CA LYS A 1 -16.71 -9.19 1.56
C LYS A 1 -16.18 -10.43 2.23
N GLU A 2 -15.21 -11.13 1.75
CA GLU A 2 -14.71 -12.37 2.34
C GLU A 2 -13.46 -12.10 3.22
N PRO A 3 -13.62 -11.51 4.42
CA PRO A 3 -12.47 -11.12 5.24
C PRO A 3 -11.63 -12.30 5.71
N TYR A 4 -12.20 -13.50 5.74
CA TYR A 4 -11.47 -14.71 6.09
C TYR A 4 -10.42 -15.10 5.04
N LEU A 5 -10.42 -14.48 3.86
CA LEU A 5 -9.39 -14.66 2.83
C LEU A 5 -8.23 -13.69 2.97
N ILE A 6 -8.27 -12.80 3.97
CA ILE A 6 -7.25 -11.77 4.16
C ILE A 6 -6.41 -12.11 5.39
N GLN A 7 -5.09 -12.15 5.20
CA GLN A 7 -4.12 -12.33 6.27
C GLN A 7 -3.20 -11.12 6.32
N ILE A 8 -3.15 -10.48 7.47
CA ILE A 8 -2.33 -9.29 7.69
C ILE A 8 -1.38 -9.57 8.85
N GLY A 9 -0.10 -9.37 8.63
CA GLY A 9 0.93 -9.56 9.63
C GLY A 9 0.93 -8.48 10.71
N ASP A 10 2.01 -8.44 11.49
CA ASP A 10 2.19 -7.49 12.58
C ASP A 10 2.76 -6.17 12.06
N SER A 11 2.40 -5.08 12.75
CA SER A 11 2.93 -3.73 12.44
C SER A 11 2.67 -3.31 11.00
N VAL A 12 1.50 -3.64 10.47
CA VAL A 12 1.08 -3.24 9.12
C VAL A 12 0.26 -1.96 9.22
N ARG A 13 0.56 -1.01 8.35
CA ARG A 13 -0.20 0.23 8.28
C ARG A 13 -0.92 0.33 6.95
N ILE A 14 -2.24 0.42 7.01
CA ILE A 14 -3.10 0.54 5.85
C ILE A 14 -3.84 1.87 5.94
N GLU A 15 -3.61 2.74 4.96
CA GLU A 15 -4.17 4.08 4.99
C GLU A 15 -5.61 4.12 4.45
N ALA A 16 -6.23 5.29 4.56
CA ALA A 16 -7.63 5.47 4.20
C ALA A 16 -7.89 5.14 2.72
N GLY A 17 -9.05 4.57 2.46
CA GLY A 17 -9.50 4.30 1.10
C GLY A 17 -8.84 3.09 0.42
N VAL A 18 -7.99 2.36 1.12
CA VAL A 18 -7.39 1.13 0.58
C VAL A 18 -8.48 0.07 0.43
N ARG A 19 -8.45 -0.62 -0.71
CA ARG A 19 -9.39 -1.70 -1.00
C ARG A 19 -8.62 -3.01 -1.16
N LEU A 20 -9.02 -4.01 -0.37
CA LEU A 20 -8.50 -5.37 -0.47
C LEU A 20 -9.56 -6.20 -1.18
N VAL A 21 -9.32 -6.50 -2.44
CA VAL A 21 -10.30 -7.15 -3.31
C VAL A 21 -10.05 -8.65 -3.34
N THR A 22 -10.95 -9.42 -2.76
CA THR A 22 -10.86 -10.88 -2.69
C THR A 22 -11.75 -11.58 -3.71
N HIS A 23 -12.68 -10.85 -4.33
CA HIS A 23 -13.62 -11.37 -5.30
C HIS A 23 -13.46 -10.61 -6.62
N ASP A 24 -13.05 -11.31 -7.66
CA ASP A 24 -12.88 -10.71 -8.97
C ASP A 24 -14.24 -10.58 -9.66
N LEU A 25 -14.82 -9.39 -9.57
CA LEU A 25 -16.13 -9.10 -10.14
C LEU A 25 -16.11 -9.00 -11.66
N SER A 26 -14.94 -8.90 -12.29
CA SER A 26 -14.82 -8.80 -13.75
C SER A 26 -15.23 -10.08 -14.47
N ALA A 27 -15.25 -11.19 -13.77
CA ALA A 27 -15.74 -12.47 -14.29
C ALA A 27 -17.20 -12.39 -14.75
N TRP A 28 -17.94 -11.39 -14.29
CA TRP A 28 -19.32 -11.15 -14.73
C TRP A 28 -19.47 -11.15 -16.25
N THR A 29 -18.56 -10.49 -16.96
CA THR A 29 -18.60 -10.44 -18.42
C THR A 29 -18.46 -11.84 -19.05
N ILE A 30 -17.53 -12.63 -18.52
CA ILE A 30 -17.32 -14.00 -19.01
C ILE A 30 -18.56 -14.87 -18.76
N GLN A 31 -19.19 -14.68 -17.60
CA GLN A 31 -20.44 -15.38 -17.27
C GLN A 31 -21.54 -15.05 -18.29
N GLN A 32 -21.66 -13.77 -18.69
CA GLN A 32 -22.65 -13.35 -19.68
C GLN A 32 -22.40 -13.97 -21.07
N MET A 33 -21.15 -14.24 -21.38
CA MET A 33 -20.80 -14.93 -22.63
C MET A 33 -21.11 -16.43 -22.60
N GLY A 34 -21.50 -16.97 -21.44
CA GLY A 34 -21.85 -18.39 -21.29
C GLY A 34 -20.65 -19.32 -21.11
N GLY A 35 -19.45 -18.79 -20.98
CA GLY A 35 -18.24 -19.61 -20.91
C GLY A 35 -17.95 -20.22 -19.56
N MET A 36 -18.50 -19.66 -18.48
CA MET A 36 -18.22 -20.07 -17.09
C MET A 36 -19.46 -20.55 -16.33
N GLY A 37 -20.65 -20.41 -16.89
CA GLY A 37 -21.89 -20.64 -16.15
C GLY A 37 -21.96 -19.68 -14.95
N ASN A 38 -22.08 -20.22 -13.75
CA ASN A 38 -22.13 -19.43 -12.51
C ASN A 38 -20.81 -19.44 -11.75
N ALA A 39 -19.71 -19.81 -12.39
CA ALA A 39 -18.40 -19.82 -11.72
C ALA A 39 -17.95 -18.41 -11.35
N GLU A 40 -17.36 -18.29 -10.18
CA GLU A 40 -16.85 -17.03 -9.63
C GLU A 40 -15.36 -17.16 -9.32
N VAL A 41 -14.65 -16.03 -9.34
CA VAL A 41 -13.20 -16.01 -9.11
C VAL A 41 -12.92 -15.30 -7.79
N TYR A 42 -12.28 -16.00 -6.87
CA TYR A 42 -11.82 -15.47 -5.59
C TYR A 42 -10.30 -15.64 -5.48
N GLY A 43 -9.67 -14.82 -4.67
CA GLY A 43 -8.26 -14.98 -4.36
C GLY A 43 -7.92 -14.43 -2.99
N PRO A 44 -7.09 -15.15 -2.22
CA PRO A 44 -6.65 -14.67 -0.91
C PRO A 44 -5.66 -13.52 -1.07
N ILE A 45 -5.58 -12.68 -0.03
CA ILE A 45 -4.61 -11.61 0.05
C ILE A 45 -3.81 -11.80 1.33
N SER A 46 -2.48 -11.70 1.22
CA SER A 46 -1.61 -11.68 2.40
C SER A 46 -0.70 -10.46 2.35
N ILE A 47 -0.51 -9.85 3.52
CA ILE A 47 0.37 -8.70 3.69
C ILE A 47 1.30 -9.02 4.84
N GLY A 48 2.60 -9.01 4.56
CA GLY A 48 3.63 -9.33 5.54
C GLY A 48 3.87 -8.22 6.55
N ASP A 49 4.67 -8.55 7.56
CA ASP A 49 4.95 -7.65 8.68
C ASP A 49 5.60 -6.34 8.22
N ASN A 50 5.35 -5.28 8.99
CA ASN A 50 5.99 -3.98 8.79
C ASN A 50 5.83 -3.43 7.37
N THR A 51 4.67 -3.65 6.77
CA THR A 51 4.36 -3.18 5.42
C THR A 51 3.38 -2.00 5.48
N PHE A 52 3.60 -1.03 4.60
CA PHE A 52 2.79 0.16 4.47
C PHE A 52 2.02 0.13 3.15
N ILE A 53 0.71 0.34 3.22
CA ILE A 53 -0.14 0.45 2.03
C ILE A 53 -0.70 1.87 1.98
N GLY A 54 -0.29 2.64 0.98
CA GLY A 54 -0.67 4.03 0.82
C GLY A 54 -2.14 4.23 0.49
N ALA A 55 -2.65 5.41 0.83
CA ALA A 55 -4.06 5.76 0.67
C ALA A 55 -4.57 5.51 -0.75
N GLY A 56 -5.79 5.00 -0.85
CA GLY A 56 -6.46 4.80 -2.13
C GLY A 56 -5.96 3.63 -2.96
N SER A 57 -4.96 2.89 -2.47
CA SER A 57 -4.43 1.74 -3.20
C SER A 57 -5.42 0.58 -3.25
N VAL A 58 -5.29 -0.24 -4.27
CA VAL A 58 -6.12 -1.43 -4.48
C VAL A 58 -5.20 -2.64 -4.56
N ILE A 59 -5.49 -3.65 -3.75
CA ILE A 59 -4.79 -4.95 -3.81
C ILE A 59 -5.74 -5.95 -4.44
N MET A 60 -5.31 -6.56 -5.52
CA MET A 60 -6.15 -7.45 -6.32
C MET A 60 -6.17 -8.88 -5.76
N PRO A 61 -7.17 -9.70 -6.16
CA PRO A 61 -7.27 -11.07 -5.65
C PRO A 61 -6.03 -11.91 -5.92
N GLY A 62 -5.66 -12.72 -4.94
CA GLY A 62 -4.55 -13.66 -5.06
C GLY A 62 -3.17 -13.06 -4.82
N ILE A 63 -3.09 -11.81 -4.37
CA ILE A 63 -1.82 -11.10 -4.21
C ILE A 63 -1.22 -11.36 -2.83
N SER A 64 0.08 -11.64 -2.84
CA SER A 64 0.90 -11.75 -1.64
C SER A 64 1.93 -10.61 -1.63
N ILE A 65 1.88 -9.79 -0.59
CA ILE A 65 2.86 -8.72 -0.36
C ILE A 65 3.74 -9.14 0.80
N GLY A 66 5.04 -9.09 0.60
CA GLY A 66 6.00 -9.50 1.61
C GLY A 66 6.10 -8.52 2.80
N ARG A 67 7.10 -8.74 3.64
CA ARG A 67 7.41 -7.85 4.75
C ARG A 67 8.28 -6.69 4.29
N ASP A 68 8.30 -5.62 5.09
CA ASP A 68 9.13 -4.44 4.84
C ASP A 68 8.88 -3.84 3.46
N CYS A 69 7.63 -3.87 3.02
CA CYS A 69 7.22 -3.31 1.74
C CYS A 69 6.55 -1.95 1.93
N VAL A 70 6.64 -1.13 0.89
CA VAL A 70 5.92 0.15 0.81
C VAL A 70 5.18 0.16 -0.52
N VAL A 71 3.86 0.29 -0.45
CA VAL A 71 3.01 0.55 -1.62
C VAL A 71 2.62 2.01 -1.57
N LEU A 72 3.07 2.79 -2.55
CA LEU A 72 2.79 4.22 -2.57
C LEU A 72 1.33 4.48 -2.95
N GLU A 73 0.86 5.69 -2.66
CA GLU A 73 -0.55 6.05 -2.77
C GLU A 73 -1.12 5.82 -4.17
N ASN A 74 -2.40 5.47 -4.21
CA ASN A 74 -3.18 5.29 -5.44
C ASN A 74 -2.60 4.26 -6.41
N SER A 75 -1.94 3.23 -5.87
CA SER A 75 -1.40 2.12 -6.66
C SER A 75 -2.43 1.01 -6.81
N VAL A 76 -2.31 0.23 -7.87
CA VAL A 76 -3.10 -0.99 -8.06
C VAL A 76 -2.13 -2.18 -8.14
N VAL A 77 -2.09 -2.97 -7.08
CA VAL A 77 -1.16 -4.10 -6.98
C VAL A 77 -1.79 -5.33 -7.61
N MET A 78 -1.23 -5.75 -8.73
CA MET A 78 -1.71 -6.86 -9.55
C MET A 78 -0.70 -8.01 -9.63
N GLU A 79 0.45 -7.87 -9.00
CA GLU A 79 1.50 -8.89 -8.92
C GLU A 79 2.00 -9.00 -7.50
N ASN A 80 2.51 -10.17 -7.14
CA ASN A 80 3.12 -10.37 -5.82
C ASN A 80 4.34 -9.48 -5.64
N LEU A 81 4.52 -8.97 -4.44
CA LEU A 81 5.66 -8.13 -4.10
C LEU A 81 6.55 -8.88 -3.10
N PRO A 82 7.81 -9.15 -3.47
CA PRO A 82 8.74 -9.78 -2.54
C PRO A 82 9.10 -8.85 -1.39
N ASN A 83 9.70 -9.42 -0.33
CA ASN A 83 10.14 -8.65 0.83
C ASN A 83 10.99 -7.45 0.40
N GLY A 84 10.82 -6.32 1.06
CA GLY A 84 11.63 -5.13 0.85
C GLY A 84 11.36 -4.39 -0.46
N THR A 85 10.19 -4.57 -1.06
CA THR A 85 9.82 -3.90 -2.31
C THR A 85 9.12 -2.57 -2.03
N VAL A 86 9.53 -1.54 -2.75
CA VAL A 86 8.78 -0.28 -2.84
C VAL A 86 8.13 -0.25 -4.22
N ALA A 87 6.81 -0.22 -4.25
CA ALA A 87 6.03 -0.30 -5.47
C ALA A 87 5.12 0.91 -5.65
N ALA A 88 4.86 1.29 -6.89
CA ALA A 88 3.97 2.40 -7.21
C ALA A 88 3.36 2.23 -8.59
N GLY A 89 2.20 2.82 -8.79
CA GLY A 89 1.58 2.98 -10.11
C GLY A 89 0.39 2.06 -10.37
N VAL A 90 -0.13 2.14 -11.58
CA VAL A 90 -1.27 1.37 -12.07
C VAL A 90 -0.90 0.81 -13.45
N PRO A 91 -0.52 -0.45 -13.57
CA PRO A 91 -0.29 -1.42 -12.50
C PRO A 91 0.96 -1.05 -11.69
N ALA A 92 0.94 -1.41 -10.42
CA ALA A 92 2.07 -1.16 -9.54
C ALA A 92 3.31 -1.94 -9.98
N ARG A 93 4.44 -1.25 -10.02
CA ARG A 93 5.75 -1.83 -10.35
C ARG A 93 6.74 -1.46 -9.28
N GLN A 94 7.78 -2.26 -9.12
CA GLN A 94 8.85 -1.92 -8.22
C GLN A 94 9.55 -0.64 -8.71
N VAL A 95 9.58 0.38 -7.87
CA VAL A 95 10.25 1.65 -8.16
C VAL A 95 11.51 1.84 -7.33
N ASP A 96 11.66 1.05 -6.27
CA ASP A 96 12.81 1.11 -5.38
C ASP A 96 12.89 -0.17 -4.55
N ASN A 97 13.98 -0.33 -3.80
CA ASN A 97 14.06 -1.30 -2.71
C ASN A 97 14.04 -0.56 -1.38
N ILE A 98 13.74 -1.28 -0.30
CA ILE A 98 13.52 -0.63 0.99
C ILE A 98 14.79 0.04 1.54
N GLU A 99 15.97 -0.53 1.30
CA GLU A 99 17.22 0.04 1.76
C GLU A 99 17.51 1.40 1.10
N ALA A 100 17.35 1.47 -0.22
CA ALA A 100 17.53 2.71 -0.95
C ALA A 100 16.46 3.74 -0.58
N PHE A 101 15.22 3.28 -0.39
CA PHE A 101 14.11 4.13 0.06
C PHE A 101 14.41 4.72 1.44
N ALA A 102 14.92 3.89 2.35
CA ALA A 102 15.31 4.35 3.70
C ALA A 102 16.37 5.44 3.65
N ARG A 103 17.39 5.28 2.81
CA ARG A 103 18.44 6.31 2.65
C ARG A 103 17.86 7.62 2.14
N LYS A 104 16.94 7.58 1.20
CA LYS A 104 16.27 8.78 0.67
C LYS A 104 15.41 9.45 1.76
N CYS A 105 14.71 8.66 2.57
CA CYS A 105 13.92 9.20 3.67
C CYS A 105 14.80 9.88 4.71
N TRP A 106 15.95 9.28 5.08
CA TRP A 106 16.89 9.89 6.00
C TRP A 106 17.39 11.24 5.53
N GLY A 107 17.60 11.39 4.22
CA GLY A 107 18.08 12.65 3.63
C GLY A 107 17.07 13.80 3.68
N LYS A 108 15.81 13.51 3.96
CA LYS A 108 14.73 14.52 3.96
C LYS A 108 13.79 14.44 5.15
N CYS A 109 14.08 13.60 6.15
CA CYS A 109 13.19 13.45 7.30
C CYS A 109 13.49 14.51 8.37
N THR A 110 12.44 14.86 9.13
CA THR A 110 12.53 15.69 10.31
C THR A 110 12.33 14.80 11.52
N THR A 111 13.31 14.73 12.41
CA THR A 111 13.28 13.86 13.58
C THR A 111 12.59 14.55 14.78
N ASP A 112 11.99 13.74 15.64
CA ASP A 112 11.39 14.18 16.92
C ASP A 112 10.28 15.23 16.79
N ILE A 113 9.76 15.46 15.60
CA ILE A 113 8.73 16.47 15.35
C ILE A 113 7.42 16.13 16.10
N HIS A 114 7.15 14.84 16.31
CA HIS A 114 5.94 14.37 16.98
C HIS A 114 5.90 14.76 18.47
N LYS A 115 7.05 15.11 19.08
CA LYS A 115 7.15 15.53 20.47
C LYS A 115 6.77 16.99 20.67
N LEU A 116 6.61 17.75 19.60
CA LEU A 116 6.34 19.17 19.65
C LEU A 116 4.85 19.46 19.73
N SER A 117 4.49 20.57 20.39
CA SER A 117 3.13 21.09 20.34
C SER A 117 2.80 21.53 18.89
N PRO A 118 1.51 21.66 18.54
CA PRO A 118 1.15 22.15 17.20
C PRO A 118 1.81 23.46 16.80
N LYS A 119 1.92 24.38 17.74
CA LYS A 119 2.55 25.70 17.53
C LYS A 119 4.05 25.56 17.27
N GLN A 120 4.73 24.75 18.09
CA GLN A 120 6.17 24.49 17.93
C GLN A 120 6.44 23.76 16.63
N LYS A 121 5.62 22.76 16.30
CA LYS A 121 5.71 22.00 15.05
C LYS A 121 5.62 22.93 13.85
N ARG A 122 4.62 23.81 13.84
CA ARG A 122 4.45 24.79 12.76
C ARG A 122 5.69 25.65 12.57
N ARG A 123 6.20 26.20 13.68
CA ARG A 123 7.38 27.06 13.65
C ARG A 123 8.60 26.33 13.08
N THR A 124 8.82 25.11 13.56
CA THR A 124 9.95 24.29 13.13
C THR A 124 9.89 23.99 11.64
N LEU A 125 8.71 23.53 11.16
CA LEU A 125 8.55 23.16 9.74
C LEU A 125 8.64 24.37 8.81
N MET A 126 8.05 25.50 9.21
CA MET A 126 8.14 26.71 8.40
C MET A 126 9.58 27.21 8.26
N ARG A 127 10.36 27.10 9.33
CA ARG A 127 11.78 27.46 9.30
C ARG A 127 12.57 26.50 8.41
N GLU A 128 12.34 25.19 8.59
CA GLU A 128 13.04 24.16 7.83
C GLU A 128 12.85 24.31 6.32
N PHE A 129 11.64 24.67 5.90
CA PHE A 129 11.31 24.84 4.49
C PHE A 129 11.37 26.30 4.00
N ASN A 130 11.91 27.21 4.80
CA ASN A 130 12.08 28.63 4.48
C ASN A 130 10.74 29.31 4.14
N LEU A 131 9.69 29.01 4.88
CA LEU A 131 8.37 29.57 4.68
C LEU A 131 8.00 30.67 5.71
N ASP A 132 8.90 31.00 6.61
CA ASP A 132 8.69 32.01 7.64
C ASP A 132 9.13 33.40 7.17
N ILE A 133 8.26 33.98 6.39
CA ILE A 133 8.46 35.35 5.89
C ILE A 133 7.67 36.35 6.74
#